data_e06f26f3280a9059502a1cade60028f1
#
_entry.id   e06f26f3280a9059502a1cade60028f1
#
_cell.length_a   1.000
_cell.length_b   1.000
_cell.length_c   1.000
_cell.angle_alpha   90.00
_cell.angle_beta   90.00
_cell.angle_gamma   90.00
#
_symmetry.space_group_name_H-M   'P 1'
#
loop_
_entity.id
_entity.type
_entity.pdbx_description
1 polymer ?
#
loop_
_entity_poly.entity_id
_entity_poly.type
_entity_poly.pdbx_seq_one_letter_code
_entity_poly.pdbx_strand_id
1 'polypeptide(L)'
;MSRNIQLVVKSVALALGAAVLVSAVARAQDDTEKSSDGLMTLTPLDYVEIRQLAARYGHAVDQGADDGYAYADLFAPDGTFGQTTGRDELAALAKQTAQGPQTVWHFIVNHVIEPTEDGAKGMQYLVHLRYGEAGQPSAVWGGGHYEDTYVKTEDGWRFKTRRFVPSQGTPDSLKPQAAASR
;
A
#
# COMPACT_ATOMS: atom_id res chain seq x y z
N MET A 1 -28.96 -42.27 -43.24
CA MET A 1 -28.73 -42.16 -41.80
C MET A 1 -27.28 -41.82 -41.38
N SER A 2 -26.41 -41.26 -42.27
CA SER A 2 -24.98 -41.17 -41.97
C SER A 2 -24.44 -39.73 -41.77
N ARG A 3 -25.23 -38.67 -41.97
CA ARG A 3 -24.72 -37.28 -41.89
C ARG A 3 -24.86 -36.60 -40.51
N ASN A 4 -25.79 -37.09 -39.68
CA ASN A 4 -26.05 -36.47 -38.37
C ASN A 4 -25.12 -36.96 -37.25
N ILE A 5 -24.49 -38.12 -37.41
CA ILE A 5 -23.58 -38.68 -36.37
C ILE A 5 -22.22 -37.96 -36.40
N GLN A 6 -21.77 -37.51 -37.59
CA GLN A 6 -20.47 -36.79 -37.69
C GLN A 6 -20.50 -35.35 -37.10
N LEU A 7 -21.69 -34.72 -37.12
CA LEU A 7 -21.80 -33.33 -36.57
C LEU A 7 -21.81 -33.33 -35.04
N VAL A 8 -22.38 -34.36 -34.42
CA VAL A 8 -22.41 -34.47 -32.95
C VAL A 8 -21.04 -34.78 -32.35
N VAL A 9 -20.25 -35.61 -33.04
CA VAL A 9 -18.89 -35.96 -32.53
C VAL A 9 -17.93 -34.77 -32.63
N LYS A 10 -18.05 -33.91 -33.65
CA LYS A 10 -17.21 -32.71 -33.77
C LYS A 10 -17.55 -31.63 -32.71
N SER A 11 -18.82 -31.51 -32.35
CA SER A 11 -19.25 -30.52 -31.34
C SER A 11 -18.85 -30.92 -29.94
N VAL A 12 -18.81 -32.21 -29.60
CA VAL A 12 -18.39 -32.70 -28.27
C VAL A 12 -16.87 -32.58 -28.08
N ALA A 13 -16.09 -32.81 -29.13
CA ALA A 13 -14.62 -32.66 -29.10
C ALA A 13 -14.18 -31.19 -28.88
N LEU A 14 -14.92 -30.24 -29.47
CA LEU A 14 -14.62 -28.81 -29.36
C LEU A 14 -14.96 -28.28 -27.93
N ALA A 15 -16.04 -28.78 -27.34
CA ALA A 15 -16.45 -28.40 -25.97
C ALA A 15 -15.49 -28.93 -24.89
N LEU A 16 -14.97 -30.13 -25.05
CA LEU A 16 -13.98 -30.72 -24.15
C LEU A 16 -12.61 -30.01 -24.22
N GLY A 17 -12.19 -29.58 -25.43
CA GLY A 17 -10.94 -28.83 -25.60
C GLY A 17 -10.98 -27.44 -24.95
N ALA A 18 -12.11 -26.74 -25.03
CA ALA A 18 -12.28 -25.43 -24.42
C ALA A 18 -12.32 -25.49 -22.89
N ALA A 19 -12.95 -26.52 -22.32
CA ALA A 19 -13.02 -26.70 -20.86
C ALA A 19 -11.66 -27.04 -20.23
N VAL A 20 -10.80 -27.78 -20.93
CA VAL A 20 -9.44 -28.09 -20.44
C VAL A 20 -8.53 -26.87 -20.52
N LEU A 21 -8.65 -26.03 -21.55
CA LEU A 21 -7.87 -24.80 -21.68
C LEU A 21 -8.25 -23.75 -20.62
N VAL A 22 -9.55 -23.59 -20.32
CA VAL A 22 -10.01 -22.67 -19.26
C VAL A 22 -9.56 -23.12 -17.88
N SER A 23 -9.57 -24.44 -17.62
CA SER A 23 -9.08 -24.98 -16.35
C SER A 23 -7.56 -24.87 -16.17
N ALA A 24 -6.79 -24.89 -17.27
CA ALA A 24 -5.35 -24.70 -17.23
C ALA A 24 -4.96 -23.24 -17.00
N VAL A 25 -5.69 -22.28 -17.57
CA VAL A 25 -5.47 -20.85 -17.36
C VAL A 25 -5.89 -20.43 -15.94
N ALA A 26 -6.98 -20.97 -15.40
CA ALA A 26 -7.41 -20.69 -14.03
C ALA A 26 -6.45 -21.27 -12.97
N ARG A 27 -5.74 -22.35 -13.28
CA ARG A 27 -4.74 -22.95 -12.38
C ARG A 27 -3.41 -22.24 -12.35
N ALA A 28 -3.10 -21.43 -13.34
CA ALA A 28 -1.84 -20.67 -13.43
C ALA A 28 -1.83 -19.37 -12.61
N GLN A 29 -2.91 -19.03 -11.91
CA GLN A 29 -3.04 -17.77 -11.17
C GLN A 29 -2.98 -17.90 -9.64
N ASP A 30 -2.84 -19.10 -9.08
CA ASP A 30 -2.93 -19.31 -7.63
C ASP A 30 -1.67 -19.95 -6.99
N ASP A 31 -0.59 -20.10 -7.74
CA ASP A 31 0.67 -20.55 -7.17
C ASP A 31 1.51 -19.33 -6.77
N THR A 32 1.35 -18.89 -5.52
CA THR A 32 2.36 -18.08 -4.83
C THR A 32 3.60 -18.96 -4.66
N GLU A 33 4.40 -19.08 -5.75
CA GLU A 33 5.64 -19.85 -5.70
C GLU A 33 6.56 -19.23 -4.65
N LYS A 34 6.87 -20.01 -3.61
CA LYS A 34 7.96 -19.66 -2.71
C LYS A 34 9.28 -19.94 -3.42
N SER A 35 10.22 -19.04 -3.28
CA SER A 35 11.60 -19.20 -3.70
C SER A 35 12.25 -20.39 -2.95
N SER A 36 13.38 -20.90 -3.45
CA SER A 36 14.15 -21.98 -2.81
C SER A 36 14.59 -21.70 -1.36
N ASP A 37 14.58 -20.42 -0.97
CA ASP A 37 14.91 -19.89 0.37
C ASP A 37 13.67 -19.70 1.25
N GLY A 38 12.50 -20.16 0.82
CA GLY A 38 11.25 -20.07 1.58
C GLY A 38 10.57 -18.69 1.53
N LEU A 39 11.14 -17.73 0.80
CA LEU A 39 10.56 -16.40 0.63
C LEU A 39 9.45 -16.41 -0.43
N MET A 40 8.48 -15.51 -0.27
CA MET A 40 7.45 -15.25 -1.27
C MET A 40 8.09 -14.75 -2.57
N THR A 41 7.69 -15.26 -3.71
CA THR A 41 8.12 -14.72 -5.00
C THR A 41 7.24 -13.52 -5.37
N LEU A 42 7.85 -12.32 -5.39
CA LEU A 42 7.16 -11.09 -5.82
C LEU A 42 7.23 -10.96 -7.33
N THR A 43 6.07 -10.80 -7.97
CA THR A 43 5.96 -10.47 -9.39
C THR A 43 6.24 -8.98 -9.64
N PRO A 44 6.53 -8.56 -10.88
CA PRO A 44 6.61 -7.13 -11.21
C PRO A 44 5.35 -6.34 -10.84
N LEU A 45 4.17 -6.96 -10.90
CA LEU A 45 2.91 -6.34 -10.52
C LEU A 45 2.85 -6.09 -9.02
N ASP A 46 3.34 -7.00 -8.19
CA ASP A 46 3.38 -6.82 -6.73
C ASP A 46 4.21 -5.59 -6.34
N TYR A 47 5.36 -5.38 -6.98
CA TYR A 47 6.16 -4.15 -6.78
C TYR A 47 5.41 -2.88 -7.17
N VAL A 48 4.64 -2.91 -8.26
CA VAL A 48 3.81 -1.78 -8.69
C VAL A 48 2.69 -1.53 -7.68
N GLU A 49 1.98 -2.56 -7.24
CA GLU A 49 0.86 -2.46 -6.29
C GLU A 49 1.31 -1.94 -4.92
N ILE A 50 2.44 -2.45 -4.39
CA ILE A 50 3.00 -1.95 -3.12
C ILE A 50 3.44 -0.48 -3.23
N ARG A 51 4.03 -0.07 -4.36
CA ARG A 51 4.35 1.34 -4.60
C ARG A 51 3.11 2.22 -4.70
N GLN A 52 2.05 1.73 -5.35
CA GLN A 52 0.76 2.41 -5.40
C GLN A 52 0.10 2.52 -4.02
N LEU A 53 0.21 1.47 -3.19
CA LEU A 53 -0.26 1.51 -1.80
C LEU A 53 0.43 2.63 -1.03
N ALA A 54 1.76 2.76 -1.15
CA ALA A 54 2.54 3.82 -0.53
C ALA A 54 2.16 5.22 -1.04
N ALA A 55 1.91 5.37 -2.35
CA ALA A 55 1.45 6.63 -2.92
C ALA A 55 0.05 7.03 -2.41
N ARG A 56 -0.89 6.07 -2.36
CA ARG A 56 -2.24 6.28 -1.81
C ARG A 56 -2.20 6.70 -0.34
N TYR A 57 -1.26 6.17 0.43
CA TYR A 57 -1.07 6.55 1.83
C TYR A 57 -0.82 8.05 1.98
N GLY A 58 0.13 8.62 1.22
CA GLY A 58 0.41 10.06 1.26
C GLY A 58 -0.85 10.89 1.00
N HIS A 59 -1.57 10.57 -0.09
CA HIS A 59 -2.81 11.28 -0.42
C HIS A 59 -3.89 11.11 0.65
N ALA A 60 -4.07 9.92 1.21
CA ALA A 60 -5.11 9.66 2.19
C ALA A 60 -4.86 10.39 3.52
N VAL A 61 -3.62 10.41 4.00
CA VAL A 61 -3.27 11.11 5.24
C VAL A 61 -3.33 12.64 5.07
N ASP A 62 -2.94 13.16 3.89
CA ASP A 62 -2.95 14.59 3.63
C ASP A 62 -4.37 15.15 3.51
N GLN A 63 -5.29 14.36 2.99
CA GLN A 63 -6.67 14.81 2.72
C GLN A 63 -7.66 14.45 3.82
N GLY A 64 -7.37 13.44 4.65
CA GLY A 64 -8.31 12.90 5.62
C GLY A 64 -9.62 12.43 4.98
N ALA A 65 -9.55 11.96 3.72
CA ALA A 65 -10.72 11.61 2.93
C ALA A 65 -11.54 10.51 3.62
N ASP A 66 -12.87 10.56 3.41
CA ASP A 66 -13.83 9.63 4.00
C ASP A 66 -13.69 9.54 5.53
N ASP A 67 -13.61 10.72 6.18
CA ASP A 67 -13.41 10.82 7.63
C ASP A 67 -12.17 10.05 8.15
N GLY A 68 -11.16 9.83 7.30
CA GLY A 68 -9.95 9.09 7.57
C GLY A 68 -10.01 7.60 7.19
N TYR A 69 -11.18 7.08 6.79
CA TYR A 69 -11.29 5.67 6.42
C TYR A 69 -10.55 5.33 5.13
N ALA A 70 -10.41 6.27 4.18
CA ALA A 70 -9.56 6.07 3.02
C ALA A 70 -8.09 5.74 3.37
N TYR A 71 -7.60 6.23 4.52
CA TYR A 71 -6.30 5.88 5.07
C TYR A 71 -6.33 4.52 5.79
N ALA A 72 -7.33 4.30 6.65
CA ALA A 72 -7.44 3.08 7.44
C ALA A 72 -7.54 1.83 6.55
N ASP A 73 -8.24 1.92 5.43
CA ASP A 73 -8.46 0.83 4.46
C ASP A 73 -7.19 0.45 3.65
N LEU A 74 -6.09 1.19 3.81
CA LEU A 74 -4.79 0.81 3.29
C LEU A 74 -4.07 -0.21 4.18
N PHE A 75 -4.55 -0.44 5.38
CA PHE A 75 -4.00 -1.40 6.33
C PHE A 75 -4.78 -2.71 6.30
N ALA A 76 -4.12 -3.81 6.64
CA ALA A 76 -4.81 -5.07 6.91
C ALA A 76 -5.74 -4.92 8.13
N PRO A 77 -6.76 -5.79 8.31
CA PRO A 77 -7.68 -5.69 9.45
C PRO A 77 -7.00 -5.61 10.82
N ASP A 78 -5.87 -6.27 10.96
CA ASP A 78 -4.99 -6.26 12.14
C ASP A 78 -3.70 -5.45 11.92
N GLY A 79 -3.73 -4.55 10.94
CA GLY A 79 -2.60 -3.69 10.59
C GLY A 79 -2.37 -2.58 11.60
N THR A 80 -1.12 -2.08 11.65
CA THR A 80 -0.74 -1.07 12.64
C THR A 80 0.06 0.09 12.04
N PHE A 81 -0.15 1.28 12.58
CA PHE A 81 0.74 2.42 12.42
C PHE A 81 1.36 2.77 13.79
N GLY A 82 2.64 2.44 13.96
CA GLY A 82 3.29 2.54 15.26
C GLY A 82 2.57 1.70 16.32
N GLN A 83 1.94 2.35 17.29
CA GLN A 83 1.15 1.70 18.32
C GLN A 83 -0.36 1.75 18.07
N THR A 84 -0.80 2.46 17.02
CA THR A 84 -2.21 2.57 16.65
C THR A 84 -2.64 1.31 15.90
N THR A 85 -3.69 0.65 16.36
CA THR A 85 -4.21 -0.60 15.80
C THR A 85 -5.73 -0.52 15.67
N GLY A 86 -6.25 -1.07 14.58
CA GLY A 86 -7.69 -1.09 14.35
C GLY A 86 -8.14 0.00 13.39
N ARG A 87 -9.16 -0.34 12.61
CA ARG A 87 -9.64 0.51 11.50
C ARG A 87 -10.12 1.88 11.99
N ASP A 88 -10.85 1.92 13.10
CA ASP A 88 -11.44 3.16 13.61
C ASP A 88 -10.37 4.08 14.21
N GLU A 89 -9.40 3.55 14.94
CA GLU A 89 -8.29 4.31 15.51
C GLU A 89 -7.36 4.84 14.42
N LEU A 90 -7.11 4.06 13.36
CA LEU A 90 -6.35 4.50 12.20
C LEU A 90 -7.09 5.60 11.43
N ALA A 91 -8.40 5.50 11.27
CA ALA A 91 -9.21 6.55 10.65
C ALA A 91 -9.20 7.83 11.49
N ALA A 92 -9.36 7.73 12.81
CA ALA A 92 -9.29 8.87 13.72
C ALA A 92 -7.93 9.58 13.67
N LEU A 93 -6.84 8.82 13.61
CA LEU A 93 -5.48 9.35 13.47
C LEU A 93 -5.34 10.16 12.17
N ALA A 94 -5.77 9.62 11.03
CA ALA A 94 -5.69 10.30 9.74
C ALA A 94 -6.54 11.57 9.71
N LYS A 95 -7.77 11.50 10.22
CA LYS A 95 -8.68 12.64 10.34
C LYS A 95 -8.06 13.76 11.19
N GLN A 96 -7.48 13.41 12.33
CA GLN A 96 -6.81 14.37 13.21
C GLN A 96 -5.60 15.00 12.51
N THR A 97 -4.81 14.22 11.79
CA THR A 97 -3.63 14.70 11.05
C THR A 97 -4.03 15.70 9.98
N ALA A 98 -5.07 15.41 9.19
CA ALA A 98 -5.56 16.28 8.14
C ALA A 98 -6.20 17.58 8.67
N GLN A 99 -6.75 17.56 9.87
CA GLN A 99 -7.35 18.73 10.53
C GLN A 99 -6.35 19.53 11.36
N GLY A 100 -5.11 19.09 11.44
CA GLY A 100 -4.06 19.76 12.20
C GLY A 100 -3.81 21.19 11.72
N PRO A 101 -3.23 22.06 12.58
CA PRO A 101 -3.01 23.47 12.27
C PRO A 101 -1.98 23.72 11.15
N GLN A 102 -1.32 22.68 10.72
CA GLN A 102 -0.29 22.75 9.69
C GLN A 102 -0.61 21.76 8.57
N THR A 103 -1.07 22.29 7.45
CA THR A 103 -1.24 21.50 6.23
C THR A 103 0.15 21.14 5.70
N VAL A 104 0.48 19.88 5.67
CA VAL A 104 1.73 19.35 5.12
C VAL A 104 1.43 18.33 4.05
N TRP A 105 2.32 18.23 3.07
CA TRP A 105 2.32 17.12 2.13
C TRP A 105 3.36 16.09 2.51
N HIS A 106 2.97 14.82 2.40
CA HIS A 106 3.86 13.68 2.59
C HIS A 106 4.47 13.29 1.24
N PHE A 107 5.72 13.68 1.01
CA PHE A 107 6.49 13.19 -0.14
C PHE A 107 7.19 11.90 0.26
N ILE A 108 6.68 10.78 -0.25
CA ILE A 108 7.20 9.44 0.02
C ILE A 108 8.00 8.99 -1.18
N VAL A 109 9.30 8.79 -1.00
CA VAL A 109 10.24 8.57 -2.10
C VAL A 109 11.25 7.47 -1.78
N ASN A 110 12.00 7.02 -2.80
CA ASN A 110 13.10 6.05 -2.67
C ASN A 110 12.67 4.74 -2.00
N HIS A 111 11.57 4.17 -2.50
CA HIS A 111 10.99 2.95 -1.96
C HIS A 111 11.79 1.71 -2.38
N VAL A 112 12.36 1.00 -1.40
CA VAL A 112 12.97 -0.32 -1.53
C VAL A 112 11.99 -1.35 -0.99
N ILE A 113 11.81 -2.46 -1.71
CA ILE A 113 10.87 -3.54 -1.36
C ILE A 113 11.62 -4.87 -1.49
N GLU A 114 11.52 -5.71 -0.47
CA GLU A 114 12.11 -7.03 -0.42
C GLU A 114 11.05 -8.07 -0.03
N PRO A 115 11.08 -9.29 -0.60
CA PRO A 115 10.17 -10.36 -0.20
C PRO A 115 10.44 -10.83 1.22
N THR A 116 9.40 -11.36 1.88
CA THR A 116 9.46 -12.12 3.12
C THR A 116 8.74 -13.46 2.95
N GLU A 117 8.70 -14.30 3.98
CA GLU A 117 7.99 -15.59 3.91
C GLU A 117 6.49 -15.45 3.63
N ASP A 118 5.87 -14.39 4.20
CA ASP A 118 4.41 -14.19 4.18
C ASP A 118 3.97 -12.92 3.46
N GLY A 119 4.89 -12.26 2.73
CA GLY A 119 4.56 -11.02 2.06
C GLY A 119 5.79 -10.24 1.61
N ALA A 120 5.88 -8.99 2.02
CA ALA A 120 7.02 -8.13 1.72
C ALA A 120 7.34 -7.20 2.89
N LYS A 121 8.57 -6.69 2.92
CA LYS A 121 8.99 -5.57 3.77
C LYS A 121 9.52 -4.45 2.89
N GLY A 122 9.54 -3.24 3.41
CA GLY A 122 10.07 -2.11 2.67
C GLY A 122 10.51 -0.96 3.55
N MET A 123 11.28 -0.08 2.94
CA MET A 123 11.70 1.19 3.52
C MET A 123 11.55 2.29 2.47
N GLN A 124 11.12 3.46 2.91
CA GLN A 124 10.95 4.62 2.04
C GLN A 124 11.20 5.91 2.82
N TYR A 125 11.82 6.89 2.18
CA TYR A 125 12.03 8.19 2.79
C TYR A 125 10.73 9.00 2.78
N LEU A 126 10.58 9.80 3.84
CA LEU A 126 9.51 10.78 3.99
C LEU A 126 10.11 12.18 4.08
N VAL A 127 9.58 13.08 3.25
CA VAL A 127 9.82 14.52 3.36
C VAL A 127 8.47 15.21 3.58
N HIS A 128 8.36 15.95 4.67
CA HIS A 128 7.21 16.80 4.93
C HIS A 128 7.44 18.18 4.32
N LEU A 129 6.54 18.60 3.46
CA LEU A 129 6.49 19.95 2.93
C LEU A 129 5.32 20.71 3.57
N ARG A 130 5.60 21.79 4.30
CA ARG A 130 4.57 22.69 4.81
C ARG A 130 4.23 23.73 3.77
N TYR A 131 2.94 24.02 3.60
CA TYR A 131 2.50 25.14 2.78
C TYR A 131 2.97 26.46 3.38
N GLY A 132 3.42 27.35 2.49
CA GLY A 132 3.61 28.74 2.85
C GLY A 132 2.27 29.44 3.07
N GLU A 133 2.23 30.40 3.98
CA GLU A 133 1.15 31.35 4.08
C GLU A 133 1.13 32.27 2.85
N ALA A 134 0.05 33.06 2.65
CA ALA A 134 -0.08 33.94 1.51
C ALA A 134 1.16 34.83 1.34
N GLY A 135 1.84 34.68 0.18
CA GLY A 135 3.08 35.42 -0.14
C GLY A 135 4.38 34.80 0.40
N GLN A 136 4.33 33.66 1.07
CA GLN A 136 5.51 32.93 1.52
C GLN A 136 5.66 31.63 0.74
N PRO A 137 6.90 31.19 0.42
CA PRO A 137 7.13 29.91 -0.21
C PRO A 137 6.83 28.73 0.74
N SER A 138 6.41 27.61 0.19
CA SER A 138 6.38 26.35 0.91
C SER A 138 7.81 25.94 1.32
N ALA A 139 7.95 25.26 2.46
CA ALA A 139 9.24 24.88 3.01
C ALA A 139 9.26 23.42 3.49
N VAL A 140 10.43 22.79 3.41
CA VAL A 140 10.64 21.50 4.06
C VAL A 140 10.52 21.70 5.58
N TRP A 141 9.63 20.94 6.20
CA TRP A 141 9.34 21.03 7.62
C TRP A 141 10.00 19.93 8.45
N GLY A 142 10.18 18.74 7.87
CA GLY A 142 10.79 17.61 8.54
C GLY A 142 10.89 16.41 7.60
N GLY A 143 11.31 15.30 8.16
CA GLY A 143 11.44 14.07 7.41
C GLY A 143 11.95 12.91 8.25
N GLY A 144 12.11 11.79 7.60
CA GLY A 144 12.54 10.53 8.19
C GLY A 144 12.40 9.42 7.20
N HIS A 145 12.08 8.24 7.70
CA HIS A 145 11.70 7.13 6.84
C HIS A 145 10.58 6.31 7.47
N TYR A 146 9.88 5.59 6.63
CA TYR A 146 8.98 4.52 7.05
C TYR A 146 9.68 3.18 6.95
N GLU A 147 9.42 2.33 7.93
CA GLU A 147 9.71 0.91 7.90
C GLU A 147 8.38 0.16 7.88
N ASP A 148 8.20 -0.66 6.85
CA ASP A 148 6.93 -1.28 6.53
C ASP A 148 7.05 -2.79 6.43
N THR A 149 5.98 -3.49 6.79
CA THR A 149 5.68 -4.83 6.31
C THR A 149 4.34 -4.83 5.59
N TYR A 150 4.24 -5.67 4.56
CA TYR A 150 3.09 -5.75 3.68
C TYR A 150 2.58 -7.19 3.63
N VAL A 151 1.27 -7.32 3.51
CA VAL A 151 0.59 -8.60 3.30
C VAL A 151 -0.32 -8.51 2.09
N LYS A 152 -0.39 -9.58 1.30
CA LYS A 152 -1.31 -9.69 0.18
C LYS A 152 -2.62 -10.28 0.67
N THR A 153 -3.71 -9.56 0.51
CA THR A 153 -5.08 -9.97 0.83
C THR A 153 -5.86 -10.25 -0.45
N GLU A 154 -7.09 -10.74 -0.33
CA GLU A 154 -8.00 -10.90 -1.46
C GLU A 154 -8.27 -9.57 -2.19
N ASP A 155 -8.23 -8.44 -1.46
CA ASP A 155 -8.42 -7.10 -2.01
C ASP A 155 -7.10 -6.41 -2.44
N GLY A 156 -5.99 -7.15 -2.56
CA GLY A 156 -4.66 -6.66 -2.93
C GLY A 156 -3.74 -6.40 -1.74
N TRP A 157 -2.64 -5.72 -1.98
CA TRP A 157 -1.64 -5.44 -0.96
C TRP A 157 -2.12 -4.45 0.10
N ARG A 158 -1.76 -4.71 1.37
CA ARG A 158 -2.07 -3.86 2.52
C ARG A 158 -0.83 -3.69 3.41
N PHE A 159 -0.75 -2.57 4.13
CA PHE A 159 0.20 -2.44 5.24
C PHE A 159 -0.18 -3.41 6.35
N LYS A 160 0.76 -4.26 6.75
CA LYS A 160 0.63 -5.06 7.98
C LYS A 160 1.15 -4.27 9.17
N THR A 161 2.32 -3.65 9.01
CA THR A 161 2.87 -2.71 9.98
C THR A 161 3.48 -1.53 9.23
N ARG A 162 3.36 -0.34 9.78
CA ARG A 162 4.09 0.85 9.35
C ARG A 162 4.63 1.58 10.57
N ARG A 163 5.88 1.94 10.54
CA ARG A 163 6.54 2.70 11.58
C ARG A 163 7.28 3.90 10.99
N PHE A 164 7.00 5.08 11.53
CA PHE A 164 7.78 6.26 11.20
C PHE A 164 9.02 6.35 12.10
N VAL A 165 10.18 6.54 11.47
CA VAL A 165 11.46 6.77 12.13
C VAL A 165 11.92 8.18 11.75
N PRO A 166 11.89 9.16 12.66
CA PRO A 166 12.33 10.51 12.36
C PRO A 166 13.82 10.54 12.05
N SER A 167 14.25 11.39 11.11
CA SER A 167 15.66 11.58 10.82
C SER A 167 16.35 12.19 12.04
N GLN A 168 17.47 11.58 12.44
CA GLN A 168 18.32 12.16 13.46
C GLN A 168 19.04 13.37 12.87
N GLY A 169 19.08 14.45 13.62
CA GLY A 169 19.77 15.67 13.19
C GLY A 169 18.92 16.62 12.35
N THR A 170 17.57 16.50 12.38
CA THR A 170 16.71 17.57 11.90
C THR A 170 17.12 18.86 12.62
N PRO A 171 17.60 19.91 11.91
CA PRO A 171 17.96 21.16 12.52
C PRO A 171 16.85 21.68 13.44
N ASP A 172 17.21 22.31 14.57
CA ASP A 172 16.20 22.86 15.49
C ASP A 172 15.25 23.85 14.80
N SER A 173 15.71 24.52 13.74
CA SER A 173 14.91 25.38 12.87
C SER A 173 13.81 24.63 12.09
N LEU A 174 13.91 23.30 11.93
CA LEU A 174 12.94 22.45 11.25
C LEU A 174 12.11 21.62 12.23
N LYS A 175 12.36 21.70 13.53
CA LYS A 175 11.52 21.09 14.55
C LYS A 175 10.26 21.94 14.73
N PRO A 176 9.08 21.30 14.96
CA PRO A 176 7.88 22.04 15.31
C PRO A 176 8.18 22.95 16.51
N GLN A 177 8.01 24.24 16.35
CA GLN A 177 7.98 25.12 17.50
C GLN A 177 6.75 24.76 18.33
N ALA A 178 6.94 24.35 19.58
CA ALA A 178 5.86 24.21 20.51
C ALA A 178 5.05 25.50 20.46
N ALA A 179 3.73 25.38 20.20
CA ALA A 179 2.84 26.54 20.17
C ALA A 179 3.07 27.30 21.48
N ALA A 180 3.55 28.54 21.37
CA ALA A 180 3.67 29.41 22.53
C ALA A 180 2.28 29.51 23.14
N SER A 181 2.11 28.92 24.33
CA SER A 181 0.89 29.06 25.12
C SER A 181 0.70 30.54 25.40
N ARG A 182 -0.31 31.12 24.73
CA ARG A 182 -0.86 32.43 25.08
C ARG A 182 -2.01 32.24 26.04
#